data_ff6979356e12e6195b7f9b04b5f23baa
#
_entry.id   ff6979356e12e6195b7f9b04b5f23baa
#
_cell.length_a   1.000
_cell.length_b   1.000
_cell.length_c   1.000
_cell.angle_alpha   90.00
_cell.angle_beta   90.00
_cell.angle_gamma   90.00
#
_symmetry.space_group_name_H-M   'P 1'
#
loop_
_entity.id
_entity.type
_entity.pdbx_description
1 polymer ?
#
loop_
_entity_poly.entity_id
_entity_poly.type
_entity_poly.pdbx_seq_one_letter_code
_entity_poly.pdbx_strand_id
1 'polypeptide(L)'
;MDVTPSVTTFDRAYRDGDPPWVIGGPQPAVVALADAGLITGRTLDLGCGAGEHTILLARRGLDVLGADASASAVERATARAAAAGVDARFTVADALDPAGLGTFDTVLDSALFHVFDPGDQLRYARGLAGLVRPGGVVHLLALARAGDGPEFGPVIDESEIRTAFGGPDWTVEAVQRTTYRGVVTGALAPSIGRPAGTRVDEPAHLARIRRS
;
A
#
# COMPACT_ATOMS: atom_id res chain seq x y z
N MET A 1 -2.57 -12.39 -11.34
CA MET A 1 -3.99 -11.95 -11.36
C MET A 1 -4.31 -11.57 -12.80
N ASP A 2 -5.45 -11.99 -13.34
CA ASP A 2 -5.76 -11.78 -14.76
C ASP A 2 -6.52 -10.46 -15.05
N VAL A 3 -7.03 -9.80 -14.00
CA VAL A 3 -7.76 -8.52 -14.13
C VAL A 3 -7.61 -7.72 -12.82
N THR A 4 -7.29 -6.44 -12.94
CA THR A 4 -7.30 -5.48 -11.83
C THR A 4 -8.71 -5.33 -11.25
N PRO A 5 -8.93 -5.49 -9.92
CA PRO A 5 -10.23 -5.28 -9.33
C PRO A 5 -10.71 -3.83 -9.49
N SER A 6 -12.00 -3.64 -9.69
CA SER A 6 -12.57 -2.30 -9.81
C SER A 6 -12.51 -1.53 -8.50
N VAL A 7 -12.46 -0.20 -8.57
CA VAL A 7 -12.58 0.70 -7.40
C VAL A 7 -13.83 0.38 -6.57
N THR A 8 -14.95 0.02 -7.22
CA THR A 8 -16.20 -0.35 -6.55
C THR A 8 -16.04 -1.56 -5.64
N THR A 9 -15.13 -2.50 -5.96
CA THR A 9 -14.84 -3.67 -5.12
C THR A 9 -14.24 -3.25 -3.79
N PHE A 10 -13.24 -2.37 -3.83
CA PHE A 10 -12.59 -1.83 -2.63
C PHE A 10 -13.54 -0.93 -1.83
N ASP A 11 -14.27 -0.05 -2.51
CA ASP A 11 -15.23 0.84 -1.86
C ASP A 11 -16.32 0.07 -1.10
N ARG A 12 -16.81 -1.03 -1.69
CA ARG A 12 -17.75 -1.93 -1.00
C ARG A 12 -17.11 -2.58 0.22
N ALA A 13 -15.85 -3.07 0.12
CA ALA A 13 -15.17 -3.70 1.24
C ALA A 13 -15.07 -2.76 2.46
N TYR A 14 -14.84 -1.47 2.24
CA TYR A 14 -14.82 -0.47 3.32
C TYR A 14 -16.21 -0.13 3.84
N ARG A 15 -17.25 -0.16 3.01
CA ARG A 15 -18.65 0.06 3.46
C ARG A 15 -19.21 -1.10 4.28
N ASP A 16 -18.86 -2.32 3.89
CA ASP A 16 -19.44 -3.54 4.50
C ASP A 16 -18.74 -3.93 5.82
N GLY A 17 -17.63 -3.29 6.18
CA GLY A 17 -16.92 -3.55 7.43
C GLY A 17 -15.42 -3.29 7.35
N ASP A 18 -14.63 -4.02 8.16
CA ASP A 18 -13.19 -3.97 8.12
C ASP A 18 -12.66 -5.07 7.18
N PRO A 19 -12.07 -4.70 6.04
CA PRO A 19 -11.41 -5.67 5.17
C PRO A 19 -10.17 -6.28 5.84
N PRO A 20 -9.67 -7.44 5.35
CA PRO A 20 -8.61 -8.20 6.02
C PRO A 20 -7.28 -7.44 6.18
N TRP A 21 -7.04 -6.42 5.40
CA TRP A 21 -5.85 -5.57 5.51
C TRP A 21 -5.97 -4.44 6.53
N VAL A 22 -7.15 -4.18 7.09
CA VAL A 22 -7.37 -3.21 8.19
C VAL A 22 -7.12 -3.91 9.52
N ILE A 23 -5.91 -3.76 10.04
CA ILE A 23 -5.43 -4.47 11.24
C ILE A 23 -5.55 -3.63 12.52
N GLY A 24 -6.14 -2.44 12.43
CA GLY A 24 -6.29 -1.50 13.55
C GLY A 24 -5.01 -0.73 13.90
N GLY A 25 -4.02 -0.73 13.01
CA GLY A 25 -2.76 -0.01 13.16
C GLY A 25 -1.87 -0.18 11.92
N PRO A 26 -0.74 0.52 11.87
CA PRO A 26 0.17 0.45 10.73
C PRO A 26 0.84 -0.92 10.62
N GLN A 27 1.24 -1.29 9.40
CA GLN A 27 2.02 -2.49 9.13
C GLN A 27 3.39 -2.42 9.83
N PRO A 28 3.85 -3.52 10.48
CA PRO A 28 5.14 -3.54 11.16
C PRO A 28 6.32 -3.14 10.27
N ALA A 29 6.31 -3.56 9.00
CA ALA A 29 7.34 -3.17 8.04
C ALA A 29 7.38 -1.65 7.80
N VAL A 30 6.22 -0.98 7.74
CA VAL A 30 6.14 0.49 7.58
C VAL A 30 6.61 1.20 8.86
N VAL A 31 6.27 0.68 10.03
CA VAL A 31 6.79 1.19 11.30
C VAL A 31 8.31 1.13 11.30
N ALA A 32 8.89 -0.01 10.92
CA ALA A 32 10.35 -0.19 10.85
C ALA A 32 11.03 0.78 9.87
N LEU A 33 10.43 1.02 8.68
CA LEU A 33 10.94 2.03 7.74
C LEU A 33 10.95 3.43 8.35
N ALA A 34 9.88 3.79 9.04
CA ALA A 34 9.76 5.11 9.67
C ALA A 34 10.70 5.25 10.88
N ASP A 35 10.89 4.19 11.68
CA ASP A 35 11.86 4.17 12.81
C ASP A 35 13.31 4.28 12.33
N ALA A 36 13.61 3.68 11.18
CA ALA A 36 14.92 3.77 10.55
C ALA A 36 15.17 5.10 9.82
N GLY A 37 14.19 6.03 9.79
CA GLY A 37 14.31 7.31 9.08
C GLY A 37 14.39 7.15 7.55
N LEU A 38 13.85 6.07 7.00
CA LEU A 38 13.88 5.78 5.56
C LEU A 38 12.73 6.44 4.78
N ILE A 39 11.70 6.91 5.48
CA ILE A 39 10.61 7.72 4.92
C ILE A 39 10.92 9.17 5.21
N THR A 40 11.18 9.98 4.18
CA THR A 40 11.68 11.35 4.33
C THR A 40 11.03 12.29 3.33
N GLY A 41 11.08 13.59 3.64
CA GLY A 41 10.56 14.64 2.78
C GLY A 41 9.03 14.59 2.65
N ARG A 42 8.52 15.19 1.57
CA ARG A 42 7.09 15.13 1.25
C ARG A 42 6.73 13.73 0.81
N THR A 43 5.81 13.10 1.52
CA THR A 43 5.46 11.69 1.37
C THR A 43 4.03 11.52 0.83
N LEU A 44 3.85 10.58 -0.09
CA LEU A 44 2.54 10.09 -0.53
C LEU A 44 2.35 8.66 -0.01
N ASP A 45 1.27 8.43 0.70
CA ASP A 45 0.77 7.08 1.05
C ASP A 45 -0.31 6.74 0.01
N LEU A 46 0.06 6.00 -1.04
CA LEU A 46 -0.80 5.71 -2.18
C LEU A 46 -1.50 4.36 -2.01
N GLY A 47 -2.84 4.37 -2.08
CA GLY A 47 -3.68 3.28 -1.61
C GLY A 47 -3.76 3.27 -0.08
N CYS A 48 -3.94 4.45 0.52
CA CYS A 48 -3.82 4.64 1.98
C CYS A 48 -4.90 3.92 2.80
N GLY A 49 -5.94 3.42 2.16
CA GLY A 49 -7.04 2.72 2.83
C GLY A 49 -7.64 3.53 3.98
N ALA A 50 -7.75 2.92 5.15
CA ALA A 50 -8.27 3.57 6.36
C ALA A 50 -7.26 4.47 7.08
N GLY A 51 -6.10 4.78 6.44
CA GLY A 51 -5.19 5.86 6.84
C GLY A 51 -4.18 5.51 7.93
N GLU A 52 -4.00 4.24 8.28
CA GLU A 52 -3.12 3.85 9.40
C GLU A 52 -1.68 4.34 9.24
N HIS A 53 -1.11 4.23 8.03
CA HIS A 53 0.25 4.67 7.73
C HIS A 53 0.34 6.19 7.66
N THR A 54 -0.60 6.83 6.96
CA THR A 54 -0.67 8.31 6.86
C THR A 54 -0.75 8.93 8.26
N ILE A 55 -1.61 8.40 9.15
CA ILE A 55 -1.75 8.88 10.54
C ILE A 55 -0.46 8.66 11.33
N LEU A 56 0.20 7.50 11.20
CA LEU A 56 1.50 7.24 11.82
C LEU A 56 2.54 8.28 11.40
N LEU A 57 2.66 8.53 10.10
CA LEU A 57 3.68 9.43 9.54
C LEU A 57 3.40 10.88 9.91
N ALA A 58 2.14 11.32 9.88
CA ALA A 58 1.74 12.65 10.33
C ALA A 58 2.04 12.87 11.83
N ARG A 59 1.79 11.88 12.70
CA ARG A 59 2.17 11.92 14.13
C ARG A 59 3.66 12.08 14.34
N ARG A 60 4.49 11.63 13.42
CA ARG A 60 5.96 11.78 13.43
C ARG A 60 6.42 13.11 12.82
N GLY A 61 5.50 13.98 12.44
CA GLY A 61 5.80 15.31 11.89
C GLY A 61 6.20 15.30 10.42
N LEU A 62 5.94 14.22 9.68
CA LEU A 62 6.18 14.17 8.24
C LEU A 62 5.06 14.90 7.47
N ASP A 63 5.43 15.60 6.39
CA ASP A 63 4.48 16.13 5.42
C ASP A 63 3.96 14.98 4.56
N VAL A 64 2.80 14.42 4.92
CA VAL A 64 2.22 13.24 4.29
C VAL A 64 0.82 13.52 3.73
N LEU A 65 0.56 13.02 2.54
CA LEU A 65 -0.75 12.95 1.90
C LEU A 65 -1.14 11.49 1.74
N GLY A 66 -2.30 11.08 2.28
CA GLY A 66 -2.93 9.80 1.98
C GLY A 66 -3.83 9.94 0.75
N ALA A 67 -3.72 9.01 -0.19
CA ALA A 67 -4.59 8.97 -1.37
C ALA A 67 -5.13 7.55 -1.58
N ASP A 68 -6.42 7.43 -1.85
CA ASP A 68 -7.09 6.16 -2.16
C ASP A 68 -8.19 6.38 -3.20
N ALA A 69 -8.43 5.42 -4.05
CA ALA A 69 -9.51 5.50 -5.04
C ALA A 69 -10.90 5.33 -4.43
N SER A 70 -11.01 4.69 -3.25
CA SER A 70 -12.26 4.52 -2.51
C SER A 70 -12.60 5.76 -1.68
N ALA A 71 -13.70 6.42 -2.00
CA ALA A 71 -14.21 7.53 -1.19
C ALA A 71 -14.54 7.08 0.24
N SER A 72 -15.09 5.87 0.42
CA SER A 72 -15.39 5.31 1.74
C SER A 72 -14.13 5.06 2.57
N ALA A 73 -13.00 4.66 1.95
CA ALA A 73 -11.71 4.55 2.62
C ALA A 73 -11.23 5.92 3.11
N VAL A 74 -11.27 6.93 2.25
CA VAL A 74 -10.85 8.32 2.55
C VAL A 74 -11.70 8.93 3.68
N GLU A 75 -13.02 8.73 3.66
CA GLU A 75 -13.91 9.17 4.74
C GLU A 75 -13.53 8.52 6.08
N ARG A 76 -13.29 7.21 6.08
CA ARG A 76 -12.84 6.47 7.28
C ARG A 76 -11.48 6.95 7.78
N ALA A 77 -10.52 7.15 6.87
CA ALA A 77 -9.19 7.66 7.20
C ALA A 77 -9.27 9.04 7.86
N THR A 78 -10.09 9.94 7.29
CA THR A 78 -10.32 11.29 7.82
C THR A 78 -10.95 11.24 9.22
N ALA A 79 -11.99 10.41 9.40
CA ALA A 79 -12.63 10.24 10.69
C ALA A 79 -11.67 9.67 11.76
N ARG A 80 -10.82 8.70 11.37
CA ARG A 80 -9.80 8.12 12.27
C ARG A 80 -8.73 9.12 12.67
N ALA A 81 -8.25 9.93 11.73
CA ALA A 81 -7.28 10.99 12.02
C ALA A 81 -7.86 12.01 13.01
N ALA A 82 -9.08 12.46 12.77
CA ALA A 82 -9.79 13.37 13.67
C ALA A 82 -9.99 12.78 15.06
N ALA A 83 -10.46 11.53 15.17
CA ALA A 83 -10.62 10.83 16.44
C ALA A 83 -9.29 10.63 17.20
N ALA A 84 -8.19 10.54 16.45
CA ALA A 84 -6.85 10.40 16.99
C ALA A 84 -6.16 11.74 17.33
N GLY A 85 -6.81 12.89 17.04
CA GLY A 85 -6.24 14.24 17.19
C GLY A 85 -5.03 14.48 16.31
N VAL A 86 -4.99 13.89 15.10
CA VAL A 86 -3.86 14.01 14.16
C VAL A 86 -4.30 14.83 12.96
N ASP A 87 -3.53 15.87 12.66
CA ASP A 87 -3.70 16.65 11.42
C ASP A 87 -3.06 15.89 10.26
N ALA A 88 -3.86 15.03 9.61
CA ALA A 88 -3.46 14.25 8.44
C ALA A 88 -4.37 14.57 7.26
N ARG A 89 -3.79 14.66 6.07
CA ARG A 89 -4.51 15.04 4.84
C ARG A 89 -4.77 13.80 3.99
N PHE A 90 -6.00 13.74 3.46
CA PHE A 90 -6.44 12.66 2.59
C PHE A 90 -7.13 13.20 1.35
N THR A 91 -7.07 12.44 0.26
CA THR A 91 -7.74 12.77 -1.01
C THR A 91 -8.19 11.52 -1.74
N VAL A 92 -9.26 11.63 -2.52
CA VAL A 92 -9.66 10.57 -3.44
C VAL A 92 -8.85 10.71 -4.73
N ALA A 93 -8.12 9.65 -5.11
CA ALA A 93 -7.35 9.62 -6.34
C ALA A 93 -7.15 8.19 -6.85
N ASP A 94 -7.21 8.01 -8.17
CA ASP A 94 -6.87 6.75 -8.81
C ASP A 94 -5.35 6.62 -8.96
N ALA A 95 -4.78 5.55 -8.40
CA ALA A 95 -3.35 5.28 -8.50
C ALA A 95 -2.87 5.00 -9.94
N LEU A 96 -3.77 4.57 -10.81
CA LEU A 96 -3.49 4.36 -12.23
C LEU A 96 -3.62 5.65 -13.07
N ASP A 97 -4.21 6.72 -12.52
CA ASP A 97 -4.24 8.06 -13.10
C ASP A 97 -4.05 9.13 -12.01
N PRO A 98 -2.85 9.21 -11.43
CA PRO A 98 -2.58 10.03 -10.25
C PRO A 98 -2.34 11.51 -10.58
N ALA A 99 -2.86 12.01 -11.70
CA ALA A 99 -2.68 13.39 -12.12
C ALA A 99 -3.17 14.39 -11.04
N GLY A 100 -2.43 15.49 -10.85
CA GLY A 100 -2.81 16.56 -9.93
C GLY A 100 -2.39 16.37 -8.46
N LEU A 101 -1.83 15.22 -8.06
CA LEU A 101 -1.34 15.03 -6.69
C LEU A 101 -0.05 15.83 -6.38
N GLY A 102 0.66 16.28 -7.41
CA GLY A 102 1.93 16.98 -7.27
C GLY A 102 3.11 16.00 -7.21
N THR A 103 4.23 16.42 -6.61
CA THR A 103 5.45 15.62 -6.56
C THR A 103 5.89 15.36 -5.12
N PHE A 104 6.56 14.20 -4.91
CA PHE A 104 6.93 13.68 -3.61
C PHE A 104 8.39 13.22 -3.59
N ASP A 105 8.98 13.24 -2.40
CA ASP A 105 10.32 12.70 -2.15
C ASP A 105 10.25 11.21 -1.84
N THR A 106 9.15 10.77 -1.20
CA THR A 106 8.87 9.37 -0.89
C THR A 106 7.44 9.01 -1.29
N VAL A 107 7.27 7.85 -1.91
CA VAL A 107 5.97 7.19 -2.07
C VAL A 107 5.99 5.90 -1.27
N LEU A 108 4.96 5.71 -0.45
CA LEU A 108 4.67 4.46 0.23
C LEU A 108 3.52 3.76 -0.49
N ASP A 109 3.74 2.52 -0.88
CA ASP A 109 2.75 1.58 -1.37
C ASP A 109 2.70 0.40 -0.41
N SER A 110 1.59 0.22 0.25
CA SER A 110 1.40 -0.91 1.16
C SER A 110 0.16 -1.71 0.76
N ALA A 111 0.37 -2.80 0.05
CA ALA A 111 -0.67 -3.70 -0.44
C ALA A 111 -1.55 -3.12 -1.58
N LEU A 112 -0.99 -2.24 -2.41
CA LEU A 112 -1.67 -1.73 -3.60
C LEU A 112 -1.15 -2.38 -4.89
N PHE A 113 0.17 -2.37 -5.13
CA PHE A 113 0.78 -2.86 -6.38
C PHE A 113 0.36 -4.29 -6.75
N HIS A 114 0.25 -5.18 -5.77
CA HIS A 114 -0.07 -6.59 -6.00
C HIS A 114 -1.52 -6.85 -6.43
N VAL A 115 -2.40 -5.85 -6.34
CA VAL A 115 -3.79 -5.99 -6.83
C VAL A 115 -3.93 -5.72 -8.32
N PHE A 116 -2.89 -5.13 -8.95
CA PHE A 116 -2.89 -4.80 -10.36
C PHE A 116 -2.51 -5.99 -11.23
N ASP A 117 -3.15 -6.12 -12.38
CA ASP A 117 -2.67 -7.02 -13.42
C ASP A 117 -1.34 -6.53 -14.03
N PRO A 118 -0.63 -7.37 -14.80
CA PRO A 118 0.69 -6.99 -15.33
C PRO A 118 0.69 -5.73 -16.20
N GLY A 119 -0.40 -5.45 -16.92
CA GLY A 119 -0.53 -4.24 -17.74
C GLY A 119 -0.66 -2.99 -16.87
N ASP A 120 -1.49 -3.07 -15.83
CA ASP A 120 -1.69 -1.99 -14.88
C ASP A 120 -0.49 -1.81 -13.94
N GLN A 121 0.27 -2.85 -13.61
CA GLN A 121 1.55 -2.73 -12.91
C GLN A 121 2.55 -1.84 -13.67
N LEU A 122 2.65 -2.03 -14.99
CA LEU A 122 3.49 -1.19 -15.86
C LEU A 122 2.94 0.24 -15.96
N ARG A 123 1.62 0.40 -16.03
CA ARG A 123 0.96 1.72 -16.05
C ARG A 123 1.20 2.47 -14.74
N TYR A 124 1.05 1.78 -13.61
CA TYR A 124 1.33 2.30 -12.28
C TYR A 124 2.76 2.81 -12.13
N ALA A 125 3.76 1.98 -12.49
CA ALA A 125 5.16 2.38 -12.43
C ALA A 125 5.46 3.61 -13.29
N ARG A 126 4.86 3.72 -14.50
CA ARG A 126 4.95 4.92 -15.34
C ARG A 126 4.28 6.14 -14.69
N GLY A 127 3.11 5.97 -14.09
CA GLY A 127 2.42 7.04 -13.37
C GLY A 127 3.25 7.58 -12.20
N LEU A 128 3.85 6.69 -11.43
CA LEU A 128 4.75 7.05 -10.32
C LEU A 128 5.97 7.85 -10.77
N ALA A 129 6.47 7.65 -11.99
CA ALA A 129 7.61 8.43 -12.51
C ALA A 129 7.28 9.93 -12.63
N GLY A 130 6.01 10.29 -12.80
CA GLY A 130 5.54 11.67 -12.77
C GLY A 130 5.32 12.25 -11.36
N LEU A 131 5.20 11.39 -10.35
CA LEU A 131 4.94 11.80 -8.96
C LEU A 131 6.21 11.83 -8.10
N VAL A 132 7.18 10.96 -8.37
CA VAL A 132 8.39 10.86 -7.59
C VAL A 132 9.47 11.76 -8.19
N ARG A 133 10.04 12.65 -7.38
CA ARG A 133 11.14 13.52 -7.82
C ARG A 133 12.37 12.69 -8.19
N PRO A 134 13.23 13.16 -9.11
CA PRO A 134 14.53 12.53 -9.33
C PRO A 134 15.28 12.34 -8.01
N GLY A 135 15.81 11.14 -7.77
CA GLY A 135 16.43 10.75 -6.51
C GLY A 135 15.46 10.34 -5.40
N GLY A 136 14.15 10.57 -5.57
CA GLY A 136 13.12 10.13 -4.63
C GLY A 136 12.95 8.61 -4.61
N VAL A 137 12.20 8.10 -3.64
CA VAL A 137 12.11 6.67 -3.34
C VAL A 137 10.66 6.20 -3.26
N VAL A 138 10.41 5.02 -3.84
CA VAL A 138 9.19 4.24 -3.59
C VAL A 138 9.55 3.11 -2.62
N HIS A 139 8.83 3.00 -1.50
CA HIS A 139 8.80 1.82 -0.64
C HIS A 139 7.53 1.04 -0.96
N LEU A 140 7.69 -0.17 -1.48
CA LEU A 140 6.60 -1.02 -1.93
C LEU A 140 6.56 -2.29 -1.08
N LEU A 141 5.48 -2.47 -0.33
CA LEU A 141 5.19 -3.66 0.48
C LEU A 141 4.05 -4.43 -0.18
N ALA A 142 4.33 -5.61 -0.71
CA ALA A 142 3.37 -6.43 -1.45
C ALA A 142 3.35 -7.87 -0.96
N LEU A 143 2.18 -8.51 -0.96
CA LEU A 143 2.07 -9.93 -0.66
C LEU A 143 2.91 -10.75 -1.65
N ALA A 144 3.68 -11.70 -1.12
CA ALA A 144 4.58 -12.55 -1.88
C ALA A 144 4.06 -13.97 -1.97
N ARG A 145 4.24 -14.61 -3.13
CA ARG A 145 3.94 -16.01 -3.29
C ARG A 145 4.75 -16.88 -2.31
N ALA A 146 4.08 -17.77 -1.60
CA ALA A 146 4.65 -18.61 -0.57
C ALA A 146 4.11 -20.05 -0.63
N GLY A 147 4.59 -20.82 -1.59
CA GLY A 147 4.22 -22.24 -1.71
C GLY A 147 2.73 -22.46 -1.97
N ASP A 148 2.22 -23.65 -1.58
CA ASP A 148 0.87 -24.13 -1.91
C ASP A 148 -0.19 -23.81 -0.83
N GLY A 149 0.08 -22.87 0.07
CA GLY A 149 -0.86 -22.48 1.14
C GLY A 149 -2.00 -21.61 0.65
N PRO A 150 -3.08 -21.46 1.45
CA PRO A 150 -4.16 -20.52 1.15
C PRO A 150 -3.61 -19.09 1.16
N GLU A 151 -3.91 -18.32 0.12
CA GLU A 151 -3.47 -16.93 -0.02
C GLU A 151 -4.51 -15.96 0.56
N PHE A 152 -4.05 -14.92 1.23
CA PHE A 152 -4.88 -13.85 1.81
C PHE A 152 -5.44 -12.89 0.76
N GLY A 153 -4.85 -12.90 -0.43
CA GLY A 153 -5.19 -12.04 -1.55
C GLY A 153 -4.28 -12.31 -2.75
N PRO A 154 -4.27 -11.43 -3.72
CA PRO A 154 -3.32 -11.52 -4.83
C PRO A 154 -1.89 -11.48 -4.31
N VAL A 155 -1.03 -12.31 -4.90
CA VAL A 155 0.38 -12.41 -4.55
C VAL A 155 1.23 -12.20 -5.80
N ILE A 156 2.44 -11.70 -5.62
CA ILE A 156 3.39 -11.46 -6.69
C ILE A 156 4.74 -12.11 -6.40
N ASP A 157 5.49 -12.32 -7.47
CA ASP A 157 6.90 -12.69 -7.39
C ASP A 157 7.79 -11.43 -7.50
N GLU A 158 9.01 -11.50 -7.00
CA GLU A 158 9.99 -10.41 -7.11
C GLU A 158 10.21 -9.96 -8.56
N SER A 159 10.12 -10.88 -9.52
CA SER A 159 10.28 -10.62 -10.95
C SER A 159 9.24 -9.64 -11.50
N GLU A 160 8.02 -9.62 -10.95
CA GLU A 160 6.97 -8.69 -11.37
C GLU A 160 7.34 -7.25 -10.95
N ILE A 161 7.87 -7.07 -9.73
CA ILE A 161 8.39 -5.76 -9.28
C ILE A 161 9.52 -5.30 -10.22
N ARG A 162 10.50 -6.17 -10.49
CA ARG A 162 11.64 -5.84 -11.35
C ARG A 162 11.23 -5.57 -12.79
N THR A 163 10.19 -6.23 -13.28
CA THR A 163 9.65 -5.99 -14.63
C THR A 163 8.95 -4.63 -14.69
N ALA A 164 8.08 -4.32 -13.74
CA ALA A 164 7.34 -3.06 -13.74
C ALA A 164 8.26 -1.84 -13.57
N PHE A 165 9.31 -1.96 -12.75
CA PHE A 165 10.28 -0.91 -12.45
C PHE A 165 11.63 -1.12 -13.17
N GLY A 166 11.65 -1.87 -14.27
CA GLY A 166 12.86 -2.16 -15.05
C GLY A 166 13.22 -1.11 -16.12
N GLY A 167 12.41 -0.05 -16.25
CA GLY A 167 12.64 1.02 -17.22
C GLY A 167 13.73 2.01 -16.79
N PRO A 168 14.12 2.95 -17.68
CA PRO A 168 15.20 3.91 -17.43
C PRO A 168 14.90 4.89 -16.29
N ASP A 169 13.62 5.02 -15.93
CA ASP A 169 13.17 5.92 -14.87
C ASP A 169 13.45 5.39 -13.45
N TRP A 170 13.83 4.12 -13.32
CA TRP A 170 13.87 3.46 -12.04
C TRP A 170 15.10 2.61 -11.82
N THR A 171 15.53 2.55 -10.57
CA THR A 171 16.52 1.60 -10.07
C THR A 171 15.93 0.83 -8.90
N VAL A 172 15.72 -0.48 -9.06
CA VAL A 172 15.30 -1.36 -7.94
C VAL A 172 16.52 -1.65 -7.07
N GLU A 173 16.69 -0.88 -5.99
CA GLU A 173 17.86 -0.96 -5.11
C GLU A 173 17.87 -2.24 -4.27
N ALA A 174 16.71 -2.66 -3.79
CA ALA A 174 16.56 -3.87 -2.98
C ALA A 174 15.13 -4.42 -3.08
N VAL A 175 15.03 -5.74 -2.98
CA VAL A 175 13.77 -6.45 -2.67
C VAL A 175 14.10 -7.44 -1.57
N GLN A 176 13.44 -7.29 -0.41
CA GLN A 176 13.69 -8.10 0.77
C GLN A 176 12.44 -8.91 1.12
N ARG A 177 12.62 -10.13 1.63
CA ARG A 177 11.53 -10.89 2.23
C ARG A 177 11.17 -10.31 3.58
N THR A 178 9.87 -10.14 3.82
CA THR A 178 9.29 -9.64 5.06
C THR A 178 7.92 -10.29 5.26
N THR A 179 7.11 -9.74 6.16
CA THR A 179 5.73 -10.16 6.35
C THR A 179 4.76 -8.98 6.19
N TYR A 180 3.55 -9.31 5.76
CA TYR A 180 2.39 -8.42 5.75
C TYR A 180 1.36 -8.96 6.73
N ARG A 181 0.90 -8.14 7.65
CA ARG A 181 -0.09 -8.55 8.65
C ARG A 181 -1.51 -8.38 8.13
N GLY A 182 -2.30 -9.44 8.26
CA GLY A 182 -3.71 -9.43 7.96
C GLY A 182 -4.55 -9.87 9.16
N VAL A 183 -5.87 -9.71 9.04
CA VAL A 183 -6.86 -10.22 9.99
C VAL A 183 -7.79 -11.18 9.25
N VAL A 184 -7.97 -12.38 9.78
CA VAL A 184 -8.93 -13.34 9.26
C VAL A 184 -10.33 -12.78 9.44
N THR A 185 -11.04 -12.49 8.35
CA THR A 185 -12.45 -12.11 8.37
C THR A 185 -13.35 -13.35 8.45
N GLY A 186 -14.64 -13.16 8.77
CA GLY A 186 -15.60 -14.26 8.74
C GLY A 186 -15.66 -14.97 7.38
N ALA A 187 -15.51 -14.25 6.30
CA ALA A 187 -15.49 -14.79 4.94
C ALA A 187 -14.22 -15.62 4.64
N LEU A 188 -13.07 -15.24 5.22
CA LEU A 188 -11.80 -15.95 5.03
C LEU A 188 -11.59 -17.12 6.00
N ALA A 189 -12.30 -17.15 7.12
CA ALA A 189 -12.10 -18.17 8.15
C ALA A 189 -12.16 -19.62 7.64
N PRO A 190 -13.11 -20.00 6.74
CA PRO A 190 -13.16 -21.35 6.22
C PRO A 190 -11.96 -21.74 5.34
N SER A 191 -11.47 -20.83 4.51
CA SER A 191 -10.34 -21.08 3.59
C SER A 191 -8.99 -21.05 4.31
N ILE A 192 -8.83 -20.16 5.29
CA ILE A 192 -7.60 -20.00 6.08
C ILE A 192 -7.52 -21.06 7.20
N GLY A 193 -8.64 -21.66 7.59
CA GLY A 193 -8.68 -22.64 8.69
C GLY A 193 -8.39 -22.03 10.07
N ARG A 194 -8.64 -20.73 10.26
CA ARG A 194 -8.45 -20.00 11.52
C ARG A 194 -9.68 -19.18 11.88
N PRO A 195 -9.97 -18.98 13.18
CA PRO A 195 -11.10 -18.16 13.61
C PRO A 195 -11.02 -16.71 13.10
N ALA A 196 -12.19 -16.13 12.82
CA ALA A 196 -12.28 -14.70 12.53
C ALA A 196 -11.68 -13.86 13.67
N GLY A 197 -11.03 -12.75 13.32
CA GLY A 197 -10.30 -11.90 14.25
C GLY A 197 -8.85 -12.35 14.52
N THR A 198 -8.44 -13.54 14.05
CA THR A 198 -7.04 -13.99 14.18
C THR A 198 -6.13 -13.11 13.31
N ARG A 199 -5.06 -12.57 13.88
CA ARG A 199 -3.99 -11.90 13.12
C ARG A 199 -3.06 -12.95 12.54
N VAL A 200 -2.67 -12.77 11.29
CA VAL A 200 -1.73 -13.62 10.55
C VAL A 200 -0.68 -12.76 9.88
N ASP A 201 0.55 -13.27 9.84
CA ASP A 201 1.65 -12.61 9.14
C ASP A 201 1.94 -13.42 7.88
N GLU A 202 1.57 -12.86 6.73
CA GLU A 202 1.74 -13.45 5.41
C GLU A 202 3.09 -13.06 4.81
N PRO A 203 3.72 -13.94 4.04
CA PRO A 203 4.93 -13.59 3.31
C PRO A 203 4.72 -12.37 2.41
N ALA A 204 5.72 -11.48 2.40
CA ALA A 204 5.68 -10.27 1.61
C ALA A 204 7.06 -9.91 1.04
N HIS A 205 7.06 -9.11 0.00
CA HIS A 205 8.21 -8.38 -0.50
C HIS A 205 8.17 -6.93 0.02
N LEU A 206 9.31 -6.45 0.51
CA LEU A 206 9.55 -5.03 0.75
C LEU A 206 10.60 -4.55 -0.24
N ALA A 207 10.18 -3.78 -1.23
CA ALA A 207 11.08 -3.22 -2.23
C ALA A 207 11.41 -1.76 -1.91
N ARG A 208 12.67 -1.39 -2.18
CA ARG A 208 13.14 -0.01 -2.24
C ARG A 208 13.52 0.31 -3.68
N ILE A 209 12.85 1.30 -4.25
CA ILE A 209 12.95 1.62 -5.67
C ILE A 209 13.23 3.12 -5.77
N ARG A 210 14.32 3.48 -6.44
CA ARG A 210 14.76 4.87 -6.60
C ARG A 210 14.36 5.40 -7.97
N ARG A 211 13.88 6.64 -8.01
CA ARG A 211 13.68 7.42 -9.23
C ARG A 211 15.05 7.89 -9.77
N SER A 212 15.35 7.57 -11.01
CA SER A 212 16.58 8.00 -11.70
C SER A 212 16.59 9.48 -11.98
#